data_7134dce371920f50b753d525ca447ed7
#
_entry.id   7134dce371920f50b753d525ca447ed7
#
_cell.length_a   1.000
_cell.length_b   1.000
_cell.length_c   1.000
_cell.angle_alpha   90.00
_cell.angle_beta   90.00
_cell.angle_gamma   90.00
#
_symmetry.space_group_name_H-M   'P 1'
#
loop_
_entity.id
_entity.type
_entity.pdbx_description
1 polymer ?
#
loop_
_entity_poly.entity_id
_entity_poly.type
_entity_poly.pdbx_seq_one_letter_code
_entity_poly.pdbx_strand_id
1 'polypeptide(L)'
;MAANITALQARKSRERKGGTPRIVPERTSRQKSFKQLNLEMAERFRAWLAAQKYSLSTLERYHRIACKLCHFIGGKALSVVTPMDIGDFLTKTLPDRWADSYISDHLGPLRSFFDFLYLGGIVDSVAPRFLKARARSKPLPRALTQPQIRKLIRTASHPRDRALIELLYATGCRLGEIRLARVEDIDFRKRTFRVRGKRKERIVYFGAQAAKSLRLYLDGRKMGYVFQDKIESQKGYITYYKKAWIGNWKDYRTGKKGGEKHSKWLGNPSQVSRAEAHRRFKRYLENQRVDLIRYKPDRPLHRSALTFVVREIGRRARIGNVSPHVLRHSFATHLLERGADIRAIQELLGHAYLTSTQVYTRISNNAVKSTFKKFHPRA
;
A
#
# COMPACT_ATOMS: atom_id res chain seq x y z
N MET A 1 70.39 -3.68 -14.75
CA MET A 1 71.22 -2.73 -13.95
C MET A 1 70.95 -2.95 -12.49
N ALA A 2 71.78 -3.75 -11.89
CA ALA A 2 71.87 -3.97 -10.48
C ALA A 2 72.69 -2.82 -9.88
N ALA A 3 72.17 -2.13 -8.87
CA ALA A 3 72.92 -1.40 -7.88
C ALA A 3 71.93 -0.66 -6.93
N ASN A 4 71.78 -1.19 -5.76
CA ASN A 4 71.67 -0.54 -4.45
C ASN A 4 70.90 -1.39 -3.43
N ILE A 5 71.47 -2.60 -3.23
CA ILE A 5 71.23 -3.36 -2.00
C ILE A 5 72.61 -3.46 -1.34
N THR A 6 73.05 -2.43 -0.62
CA THR A 6 74.17 -2.57 0.32
C THR A 6 74.46 -1.19 1.00
N ALA A 7 73.60 -0.76 1.88
CA ALA A 7 73.97 0.28 2.84
C ALA A 7 72.92 0.40 3.95
N LEU A 8 72.74 -0.62 4.77
CA LEU A 8 72.12 -0.48 6.13
C LEU A 8 72.34 -1.73 7.00
N GLN A 9 73.55 -2.29 6.89
CA GLN A 9 74.08 -3.21 7.91
C GLN A 9 75.35 -2.61 8.50
N ALA A 10 75.23 -1.67 9.43
CA ALA A 10 76.25 -1.35 10.44
C ALA A 10 75.79 -0.20 11.32
N ARG A 11 75.11 -0.53 12.39
CA ARG A 11 75.22 0.15 13.71
C ARG A 11 74.51 -0.70 14.75
N LYS A 12 75.18 -1.74 15.20
CA LYS A 12 74.96 -2.36 16.50
C LYS A 12 75.68 -1.55 17.56
N SER A 13 75.06 -1.55 18.75
CA SER A 13 75.58 -1.27 20.08
C SER A 13 75.42 0.19 20.61
N ARG A 14 74.39 0.41 21.39
CA ARG A 14 74.56 0.72 22.85
C ARG A 14 73.21 0.86 23.53
N GLU A 15 73.09 0.10 24.58
CA GLU A 15 72.00 0.02 25.59
C GLU A 15 71.46 1.36 26.07
N ARG A 16 70.15 1.43 26.26
CA ARG A 16 69.59 1.84 27.59
C ARG A 16 68.10 1.49 27.67
N LYS A 17 67.75 0.89 28.79
CA LYS A 17 66.42 0.52 29.30
C LYS A 17 65.37 1.62 29.10
N GLY A 18 64.26 1.25 28.44
CA GLY A 18 63.05 2.08 28.36
C GLY A 18 61.93 1.24 27.74
N GLY A 19 60.85 1.01 28.45
CA GLY A 19 59.77 0.06 28.15
C GLY A 19 59.27 0.17 26.72
N THR A 20 59.17 -0.94 26.07
CA THR A 20 58.53 -1.13 24.75
C THR A 20 57.07 -0.77 24.84
N PRO A 21 56.55 0.21 24.08
CA PRO A 21 55.13 0.34 23.91
C PRO A 21 54.62 -0.95 23.18
N ARG A 22 53.75 -1.68 23.84
CA ARG A 22 52.96 -2.75 23.18
C ARG A 22 52.23 -2.12 22.02
N ILE A 23 52.67 -2.41 20.79
CA ILE A 23 51.87 -2.19 19.59
C ILE A 23 50.67 -3.13 19.73
N VAL A 24 49.54 -2.58 20.16
CA VAL A 24 48.25 -3.25 20.05
C VAL A 24 48.00 -3.36 18.55
N PRO A 25 47.90 -4.57 17.96
CA PRO A 25 47.54 -4.68 16.55
C PRO A 25 46.19 -4.00 16.37
N GLU A 26 46.16 -3.01 15.47
CA GLU A 26 44.88 -2.43 15.00
C GLU A 26 43.92 -3.57 14.71
N ARG A 27 42.73 -3.49 15.28
CA ARG A 27 41.64 -4.43 15.07
C ARG A 27 41.48 -4.61 13.57
N THR A 28 41.96 -5.73 13.04
CA THR A 28 41.70 -6.21 11.69
C THR A 28 40.22 -6.02 11.40
N SER A 29 39.92 -5.30 10.34
CA SER A 29 38.56 -5.11 9.82
C SER A 29 37.84 -6.45 9.82
N ARG A 30 36.78 -6.58 10.66
CA ARG A 30 35.98 -7.80 10.75
C ARG A 30 35.54 -8.19 9.35
N GLN A 31 36.05 -9.29 8.85
CA GLN A 31 35.67 -9.84 7.57
C GLN A 31 34.15 -10.09 7.60
N LYS A 32 33.39 -9.37 6.75
CA LYS A 32 31.93 -9.46 6.72
C LYS A 32 31.50 -10.89 6.43
N SER A 33 30.51 -11.39 7.16
CA SER A 33 29.91 -12.70 6.87
C SER A 33 29.21 -12.70 5.50
N PHE A 34 29.13 -13.85 4.83
CA PHE A 34 28.38 -13.96 3.56
C PHE A 34 26.94 -13.45 3.70
N LYS A 35 26.30 -13.67 4.84
CA LYS A 35 24.96 -13.13 5.13
C LYS A 35 24.93 -11.60 5.03
N GLN A 36 25.93 -10.91 5.57
CA GLN A 36 26.04 -9.45 5.49
C GLN A 36 26.29 -8.99 4.04
N LEU A 37 27.19 -9.66 3.34
CA LEU A 37 27.49 -9.37 1.93
C LEU A 37 26.27 -9.58 1.03
N ASN A 38 25.51 -10.66 1.23
CA ASN A 38 24.29 -10.93 0.48
C ASN A 38 23.21 -9.85 0.69
N LEU A 39 23.05 -9.35 1.92
CA LEU A 39 22.13 -8.27 2.21
C LEU A 39 22.59 -6.93 1.61
N GLU A 40 23.89 -6.66 1.59
CA GLU A 40 24.43 -5.50 0.88
C GLU A 40 24.14 -5.56 -0.64
N MET A 41 24.19 -6.75 -1.23
CA MET A 41 23.80 -6.92 -2.63
C MET A 41 22.31 -6.67 -2.85
N ALA A 42 21.44 -7.05 -1.90
CA ALA A 42 20.02 -6.73 -1.97
C ALA A 42 19.76 -5.20 -1.88
N GLU A 43 20.53 -4.45 -1.07
CA GLU A 43 20.44 -2.98 -1.02
C GLU A 43 20.98 -2.33 -2.32
N ARG A 44 22.07 -2.82 -2.89
CA ARG A 44 22.55 -2.36 -4.19
C ARG A 44 21.54 -2.63 -5.30
N PHE A 45 20.89 -3.79 -5.28
CA PHE A 45 19.78 -4.11 -6.19
C PHE A 45 18.62 -3.12 -6.06
N ARG A 46 18.28 -2.71 -4.82
CA ARG A 46 17.26 -1.66 -4.59
C ARG A 46 17.65 -0.36 -5.27
N ALA A 47 18.90 0.08 -5.13
CA ALA A 47 19.40 1.30 -5.78
C ALA A 47 19.37 1.18 -7.31
N TRP A 48 19.77 0.01 -7.85
CA TRP A 48 19.72 -0.28 -9.29
C TRP A 48 18.28 -0.23 -9.84
N LEU A 49 17.31 -0.81 -9.13
CA LEU A 49 15.88 -0.70 -9.50
C LEU A 49 15.37 0.75 -9.50
N ALA A 50 15.84 1.56 -8.56
CA ALA A 50 15.50 2.99 -8.50
C ALA A 50 16.04 3.74 -9.74
N ALA A 51 17.28 3.48 -10.14
CA ALA A 51 17.87 4.03 -11.36
C ALA A 51 17.12 3.60 -12.63
N GLN A 52 16.55 2.40 -12.65
CA GLN A 52 15.69 1.89 -13.73
C GLN A 52 14.27 2.49 -13.72
N LYS A 53 13.98 3.46 -12.84
CA LYS A 53 12.67 4.15 -12.72
C LYS A 53 11.49 3.21 -12.40
N TYR A 54 11.74 2.12 -11.69
CA TYR A 54 10.66 1.28 -11.18
C TYR A 54 9.77 2.04 -10.20
N SER A 55 8.48 1.71 -10.15
CA SER A 55 7.58 2.30 -9.15
C SER A 55 8.00 1.91 -7.74
N LEU A 56 7.85 2.81 -6.75
CA LEU A 56 8.22 2.56 -5.34
C LEU A 56 7.65 1.23 -4.84
N SER A 57 6.39 0.92 -5.14
CA SER A 57 5.75 -0.33 -4.72
C SER A 57 6.38 -1.59 -5.37
N THR A 58 6.87 -1.48 -6.60
CA THR A 58 7.58 -2.57 -7.29
C THR A 58 8.97 -2.74 -6.68
N LEU A 59 9.68 -1.64 -6.49
CA LEU A 59 10.99 -1.58 -5.88
C LEU A 59 10.97 -2.24 -4.48
N GLU A 60 10.08 -1.82 -3.60
CA GLU A 60 9.94 -2.38 -2.25
C GLU A 60 9.57 -3.88 -2.26
N ARG A 61 8.73 -4.29 -3.20
CA ARG A 61 8.36 -5.70 -3.35
C ARG A 61 9.57 -6.52 -3.79
N TYR A 62 10.32 -6.08 -4.79
CA TYR A 62 11.47 -6.80 -5.35
C TYR A 62 12.59 -6.89 -4.34
N HIS A 63 12.93 -5.77 -3.71
CA HIS A 63 13.93 -5.70 -2.64
C HIS A 63 13.59 -6.64 -1.47
N ARG A 64 12.35 -6.60 -0.97
CA ARG A 64 11.90 -7.48 0.11
C ARG A 64 12.04 -8.97 -0.23
N ILE A 65 11.79 -9.37 -1.49
CA ILE A 65 11.94 -10.76 -1.92
C ILE A 65 13.42 -11.13 -2.02
N ALA A 66 14.27 -10.25 -2.52
CA ALA A 66 15.73 -10.45 -2.52
C ALA A 66 16.26 -10.62 -1.08
N CYS A 67 15.87 -9.74 -0.14
CA CYS A 67 16.25 -9.87 1.26
C CYS A 67 15.78 -11.20 1.89
N LYS A 68 14.55 -11.65 1.57
CA LYS A 68 14.04 -12.94 2.06
C LYS A 68 14.90 -14.11 1.58
N LEU A 69 15.30 -14.10 0.31
CA LEU A 69 16.23 -15.11 -0.22
C LEU A 69 17.58 -15.04 0.51
N CYS A 70 18.16 -13.86 0.66
CA CYS A 70 19.45 -13.67 1.36
C CYS A 70 19.38 -14.19 2.81
N HIS A 71 18.28 -14.00 3.51
CA HIS A 71 18.07 -14.55 4.85
C HIS A 71 17.94 -16.08 4.82
N PHE A 72 17.23 -16.63 3.84
CA PHE A 72 17.01 -18.07 3.71
C PHE A 72 18.32 -18.82 3.43
N ILE A 73 19.14 -18.34 2.51
CA ILE A 73 20.43 -18.97 2.17
C ILE A 73 21.49 -18.78 3.27
N GLY A 74 21.28 -17.84 4.19
CA GLY A 74 22.14 -17.62 5.36
C GLY A 74 23.57 -17.31 5.01
N GLY A 75 24.50 -18.21 5.41
CA GLY A 75 25.94 -18.09 5.16
C GLY A 75 26.43 -18.57 3.78
N LYS A 76 25.55 -19.02 2.88
CA LYS A 76 25.90 -19.42 1.53
C LYS A 76 26.11 -18.19 0.65
N ALA A 77 27.21 -18.12 -0.10
CA ALA A 77 27.47 -17.01 -1.02
C ALA A 77 26.46 -17.03 -2.19
N LEU A 78 26.05 -15.85 -2.67
CA LEU A 78 25.14 -15.73 -3.83
C LEU A 78 25.72 -16.36 -5.11
N SER A 79 27.05 -16.37 -5.27
CA SER A 79 27.75 -16.95 -6.42
C SER A 79 27.56 -18.47 -6.57
N VAL A 80 27.28 -19.18 -5.49
CA VAL A 80 27.08 -20.64 -5.49
C VAL A 80 25.62 -21.06 -5.27
N VAL A 81 24.68 -20.14 -5.40
CA VAL A 81 23.24 -20.44 -5.28
C VAL A 81 22.74 -21.12 -6.55
N THR A 82 22.19 -22.31 -6.38
CA THR A 82 21.68 -23.17 -7.45
C THR A 82 20.17 -22.98 -7.68
N PRO A 83 19.64 -23.46 -8.82
CA PRO A 83 18.19 -23.53 -9.03
C PRO A 83 17.46 -24.34 -7.93
N MET A 84 18.12 -25.35 -7.34
CA MET A 84 17.54 -26.15 -6.25
C MET A 84 17.39 -25.33 -4.98
N ASP A 85 18.38 -24.51 -4.62
CA ASP A 85 18.27 -23.62 -3.45
C ASP A 85 17.09 -22.66 -3.57
N ILE A 86 16.85 -22.16 -4.78
CA ILE A 86 15.71 -21.27 -5.06
C ILE A 86 14.40 -22.05 -5.02
N GLY A 87 14.38 -23.29 -5.52
CA GLY A 87 13.25 -24.20 -5.39
C GLY A 87 12.90 -24.45 -3.91
N ASP A 88 13.90 -24.74 -3.09
CA ASP A 88 13.77 -24.91 -1.64
C ASP A 88 13.26 -23.62 -0.95
N PHE A 89 13.81 -22.48 -1.31
CA PHE A 89 13.30 -21.19 -0.81
C PHE A 89 11.83 -21.00 -1.14
N LEU A 90 11.44 -21.28 -2.38
CA LEU A 90 10.06 -21.13 -2.82
C LEU A 90 9.12 -22.13 -2.14
N THR A 91 9.54 -23.35 -1.87
CA THR A 91 8.71 -24.40 -1.23
C THR A 91 8.68 -24.29 0.28
N LYS A 92 9.82 -24.08 0.95
CA LYS A 92 9.92 -24.02 2.41
C LYS A 92 9.39 -22.70 3.02
N THR A 93 9.31 -21.62 2.24
CA THR A 93 8.76 -20.34 2.70
C THR A 93 7.27 -20.19 2.39
N LEU A 94 6.64 -21.22 1.82
CA LEU A 94 5.24 -21.24 1.43
C LEU A 94 4.31 -21.66 2.57
N PRO A 95 3.18 -20.99 2.76
CA PRO A 95 2.00 -21.59 3.37
C PRO A 95 1.33 -22.54 2.37
N ASP A 96 0.99 -23.76 2.76
CA ASP A 96 0.46 -24.85 1.91
C ASP A 96 -0.71 -24.51 0.96
N ARG A 97 -1.41 -23.42 1.22
CA ARG A 97 -2.59 -22.98 0.45
C ARG A 97 -2.29 -22.11 -0.79
N TRP A 98 -1.05 -21.65 -1.02
CA TRP A 98 -0.76 -20.59 -1.98
C TRP A 98 0.34 -20.91 -2.99
N ALA A 99 0.71 -22.20 -3.11
CA ALA A 99 1.92 -22.64 -3.83
C ALA A 99 2.14 -21.96 -5.20
N ASP A 100 1.23 -22.08 -6.16
CA ASP A 100 1.50 -21.64 -7.54
C ASP A 100 1.46 -20.12 -7.75
N SER A 101 0.54 -19.40 -7.07
CA SER A 101 0.50 -17.93 -7.20
C SER A 101 1.66 -17.27 -6.50
N TYR A 102 2.11 -17.84 -5.38
CA TYR A 102 3.28 -17.38 -4.65
C TYR A 102 4.56 -17.58 -5.47
N ILE A 103 4.74 -18.76 -6.05
CA ILE A 103 5.87 -19.04 -6.95
C ILE A 103 5.90 -18.03 -8.09
N SER A 104 4.78 -17.82 -8.79
CA SER A 104 4.69 -16.82 -9.86
C SER A 104 5.02 -15.41 -9.41
N ASP A 105 4.56 -15.01 -8.21
CA ASP A 105 4.77 -13.68 -7.65
C ASP A 105 6.23 -13.45 -7.20
N HIS A 106 6.97 -14.52 -6.89
CA HIS A 106 8.36 -14.46 -6.43
C HIS A 106 9.38 -14.67 -7.55
N LEU A 107 9.10 -15.48 -8.57
CA LEU A 107 10.03 -15.75 -9.66
C LEU A 107 10.42 -14.50 -10.45
N GLY A 108 9.49 -13.60 -10.73
CA GLY A 108 9.78 -12.36 -11.45
C GLY A 108 10.82 -11.50 -10.71
N PRO A 109 10.60 -11.13 -9.44
CA PRO A 109 11.59 -10.43 -8.61
C PRO A 109 12.94 -11.17 -8.48
N LEU A 110 12.93 -12.49 -8.30
CA LEU A 110 14.16 -13.29 -8.20
C LEU A 110 14.94 -13.27 -9.51
N ARG A 111 14.29 -13.43 -10.65
CA ARG A 111 14.95 -13.30 -11.97
C ARG A 111 15.60 -11.94 -12.12
N SER A 112 14.89 -10.86 -11.79
CA SER A 112 15.44 -9.52 -11.86
C SER A 112 16.63 -9.31 -10.90
N PHE A 113 16.61 -9.94 -9.71
CA PHE A 113 17.74 -9.89 -8.78
C PHE A 113 18.95 -10.64 -9.32
N PHE A 114 18.77 -11.84 -9.88
CA PHE A 114 19.85 -12.60 -10.47
C PHE A 114 20.34 -12.00 -11.79
N ASP A 115 19.48 -11.35 -12.59
CA ASP A 115 19.92 -10.55 -13.75
C ASP A 115 20.86 -9.42 -13.31
N PHE A 116 20.52 -8.72 -12.19
CA PHE A 116 21.40 -7.70 -11.60
C PHE A 116 22.74 -8.29 -11.13
N LEU A 117 22.75 -9.44 -10.45
CA LEU A 117 23.97 -10.11 -9.98
C LEU A 117 24.82 -10.59 -11.14
N TYR A 118 24.22 -11.11 -12.21
CA TYR A 118 24.89 -11.55 -13.44
C TYR A 118 25.55 -10.38 -14.17
N LEU A 119 24.83 -9.26 -14.33
CA LEU A 119 25.39 -8.05 -14.91
C LEU A 119 26.55 -7.46 -14.08
N GLY A 120 26.55 -7.70 -12.78
CA GLY A 120 27.61 -7.30 -11.85
C GLY A 120 28.77 -8.31 -11.76
N GLY A 121 28.77 -9.41 -12.53
CA GLY A 121 29.79 -10.46 -12.49
C GLY A 121 29.87 -11.23 -11.17
N ILE A 122 28.79 -11.27 -10.40
CA ILE A 122 28.73 -11.94 -9.09
C ILE A 122 28.30 -13.40 -9.23
N VAL A 123 27.49 -13.69 -10.24
CA VAL A 123 27.01 -15.03 -10.59
C VAL A 123 27.25 -15.29 -12.08
N ASP A 124 27.56 -16.52 -12.43
CA ASP A 124 27.81 -16.92 -13.82
C ASP A 124 26.56 -17.29 -14.58
N SER A 125 25.44 -17.49 -13.89
CA SER A 125 24.14 -17.81 -14.49
C SER A 125 22.95 -17.26 -13.69
N VAL A 126 21.81 -17.11 -14.39
CA VAL A 126 20.55 -16.66 -13.77
C VAL A 126 19.74 -17.89 -13.34
N ALA A 127 20.10 -18.46 -12.19
CA ALA A 127 19.47 -19.68 -11.64
C ALA A 127 17.94 -19.69 -11.65
N PRO A 128 17.19 -18.59 -11.34
CA PRO A 128 15.72 -18.59 -11.38
C PRO A 128 15.11 -18.76 -12.77
N ARG A 129 15.88 -18.64 -13.86
CA ARG A 129 15.37 -18.84 -15.23
C ARG A 129 15.04 -20.31 -15.52
N PHE A 130 15.71 -21.24 -14.85
CA PHE A 130 15.47 -22.67 -14.98
C PHE A 130 14.18 -23.14 -14.27
N LEU A 131 13.60 -22.29 -13.40
CA LEU A 131 12.38 -22.60 -12.70
C LEU A 131 11.16 -22.07 -13.48
N LYS A 132 10.19 -22.94 -13.70
CA LYS A 132 8.91 -22.57 -14.34
C LYS A 132 7.80 -22.51 -13.28
N ALA A 133 7.08 -21.40 -13.21
CA ALA A 133 5.82 -21.39 -12.48
C ALA A 133 4.77 -22.14 -13.31
N ARG A 134 4.04 -23.04 -12.68
CA ARG A 134 2.86 -23.64 -13.36
C ARG A 134 1.87 -22.53 -13.65
N ALA A 135 1.50 -22.40 -14.92
CA ALA A 135 0.42 -21.51 -15.33
C ALA A 135 -0.89 -22.08 -14.76
N ARG A 136 -1.35 -21.54 -13.63
CA ARG A 136 -2.74 -21.79 -13.22
C ARG A 136 -3.65 -20.92 -14.05
N SER A 137 -4.63 -21.54 -14.66
CA SER A 137 -5.85 -20.82 -15.06
C SER A 137 -6.49 -20.28 -13.77
N LYS A 138 -6.19 -19.01 -13.42
CA LYS A 138 -6.93 -18.35 -12.34
C LYS A 138 -8.39 -18.33 -12.78
N PRO A 139 -9.31 -18.98 -12.06
CA PRO A 139 -10.72 -18.83 -12.40
C PRO A 139 -11.01 -17.33 -12.43
N LEU A 140 -11.61 -16.87 -13.50
CA LEU A 140 -12.00 -15.46 -13.64
C LEU A 140 -12.83 -15.09 -12.40
N PRO A 141 -12.51 -13.98 -11.74
CA PRO A 141 -13.29 -13.52 -10.60
C PRO A 141 -14.76 -13.46 -11.03
N ARG A 142 -15.64 -14.17 -10.37
CA ARG A 142 -17.06 -14.14 -10.68
C ARG A 142 -17.59 -12.73 -10.49
N ALA A 143 -18.15 -12.14 -11.55
CA ALA A 143 -18.85 -10.87 -11.45
C ALA A 143 -20.03 -11.00 -10.46
N LEU A 144 -20.25 -9.99 -9.63
CA LEU A 144 -21.42 -9.93 -8.77
C LEU A 144 -22.65 -9.61 -9.60
N THR A 145 -23.76 -10.26 -9.30
CA THR A 145 -25.04 -9.93 -9.92
C THR A 145 -25.57 -8.57 -9.45
N GLN A 146 -26.47 -7.94 -10.21
CA GLN A 146 -27.07 -6.67 -9.81
C GLN A 146 -27.80 -6.73 -8.44
N PRO A 147 -28.55 -7.81 -8.09
CA PRO A 147 -29.10 -7.96 -6.73
C PRO A 147 -28.02 -8.00 -5.65
N GLN A 148 -26.88 -8.68 -5.91
CA GLN A 148 -25.74 -8.71 -4.98
C GLN A 148 -25.10 -7.33 -4.79
N ILE A 149 -24.93 -6.56 -5.87
CA ILE A 149 -24.47 -5.16 -5.79
C ILE A 149 -25.43 -4.30 -4.93
N ARG A 150 -26.75 -4.41 -5.19
CA ARG A 150 -27.75 -3.69 -4.36
C ARG A 150 -27.69 -4.11 -2.90
N LYS A 151 -27.53 -5.40 -2.60
CA LYS A 151 -27.40 -5.90 -1.24
C LYS A 151 -26.13 -5.35 -0.57
N LEU A 152 -25.00 -5.35 -1.28
CA LEU A 152 -23.74 -4.82 -0.80
C LEU A 152 -23.87 -3.34 -0.40
N ILE A 153 -24.47 -2.51 -1.26
CA ILE A 153 -24.68 -1.09 -1.02
C ILE A 153 -25.62 -0.86 0.19
N ARG A 154 -26.69 -1.66 0.32
CA ARG A 154 -27.62 -1.55 1.48
C ARG A 154 -26.92 -1.92 2.80
N THR A 155 -26.04 -2.91 2.77
CA THR A 155 -25.26 -3.36 3.95
C THR A 155 -24.23 -2.33 4.40
N ALA A 156 -23.78 -1.44 3.51
CA ALA A 156 -22.89 -0.33 3.82
C ALA A 156 -23.66 0.79 4.55
N SER A 157 -23.84 0.64 5.87
CA SER A 157 -24.59 1.59 6.71
C SER A 157 -23.89 2.94 6.90
N HIS A 158 -22.56 2.93 7.00
CA HIS A 158 -21.78 4.15 7.19
C HIS A 158 -21.68 4.95 5.88
N PRO A 159 -21.90 6.29 5.88
CA PRO A 159 -21.87 7.12 4.66
C PRO A 159 -20.59 6.97 3.84
N ARG A 160 -19.42 6.95 4.48
CA ARG A 160 -18.11 6.73 3.84
C ARG A 160 -18.07 5.41 3.07
N ASP A 161 -18.52 4.36 3.72
CA ASP A 161 -18.41 2.99 3.19
C ASP A 161 -19.37 2.80 2.01
N ARG A 162 -20.56 3.38 2.12
CA ARG A 162 -21.53 3.42 1.01
C ARG A 162 -20.99 4.22 -0.17
N ALA A 163 -20.42 5.40 0.07
CA ALA A 163 -19.81 6.21 -0.97
C ALA A 163 -18.65 5.47 -1.68
N LEU A 164 -17.84 4.72 -0.93
CA LEU A 164 -16.74 3.91 -1.47
C LEU A 164 -17.26 2.81 -2.41
N ILE A 165 -18.25 2.01 -1.97
CA ILE A 165 -18.82 0.93 -2.78
C ILE A 165 -19.49 1.48 -4.04
N GLU A 166 -20.32 2.54 -3.88
CA GLU A 166 -20.99 3.19 -5.00
C GLU A 166 -19.99 3.73 -6.02
N LEU A 167 -18.96 4.43 -5.57
CA LEU A 167 -17.97 5.03 -6.46
C LEU A 167 -17.13 3.97 -7.20
N LEU A 168 -16.68 2.92 -6.49
CA LEU A 168 -15.94 1.82 -7.10
C LEU A 168 -16.76 1.11 -8.17
N TYR A 169 -18.04 0.83 -7.90
CA TYR A 169 -18.90 0.17 -8.84
C TYR A 169 -19.35 1.10 -9.98
N ALA A 170 -19.71 2.34 -9.69
CA ALA A 170 -20.20 3.28 -10.70
C ALA A 170 -19.11 3.68 -11.72
N THR A 171 -17.85 3.73 -11.31
CA THR A 171 -16.75 4.21 -12.17
C THR A 171 -15.86 3.12 -12.71
N GLY A 172 -15.89 1.93 -12.13
CA GLY A 172 -14.94 0.87 -12.43
C GLY A 172 -13.48 1.24 -12.17
N CYS A 173 -13.19 2.30 -11.40
CA CYS A 173 -11.84 2.76 -11.09
C CYS A 173 -11.03 1.71 -10.34
N ARG A 174 -9.69 1.76 -10.51
CA ARG A 174 -8.79 0.99 -9.65
C ARG A 174 -8.81 1.58 -8.24
N LEU A 175 -8.65 0.73 -7.23
CA LEU A 175 -8.61 1.19 -5.84
C LEU A 175 -7.54 2.26 -5.60
N GLY A 176 -6.39 2.17 -6.29
CA GLY A 176 -5.33 3.18 -6.20
C GLY A 176 -5.76 4.55 -6.73
N GLU A 177 -6.60 4.59 -7.76
CA GLU A 177 -7.17 5.82 -8.32
C GLU A 177 -8.18 6.43 -7.35
N ILE A 178 -9.09 5.62 -6.80
CA ILE A 178 -10.06 6.07 -5.77
C ILE A 178 -9.36 6.54 -4.49
N ARG A 179 -8.26 5.88 -4.10
CA ARG A 179 -7.49 6.28 -2.93
C ARG A 179 -6.91 7.69 -3.07
N LEU A 180 -6.43 8.04 -4.25
CA LEU A 180 -5.82 9.34 -4.55
C LEU A 180 -6.83 10.38 -5.02
N ALA A 181 -8.11 10.02 -5.04
CA ALA A 181 -9.21 10.89 -5.42
C ALA A 181 -9.29 12.13 -4.55
N ARG A 182 -9.41 13.31 -5.16
CA ARG A 182 -9.58 14.59 -4.47
C ARG A 182 -10.96 15.15 -4.72
N VAL A 183 -11.50 15.88 -3.74
CA VAL A 183 -12.85 16.44 -3.82
C VAL A 183 -12.94 17.48 -4.92
N GLU A 184 -11.90 18.29 -5.10
CA GLU A 184 -11.78 19.31 -6.13
C GLU A 184 -11.75 18.77 -7.57
N ASP A 185 -11.47 17.47 -7.73
CA ASP A 185 -11.48 16.79 -9.03
C ASP A 185 -12.90 16.28 -9.42
N ILE A 186 -13.92 16.49 -8.56
CA ILE A 186 -15.30 16.02 -8.77
C ILE A 186 -16.18 17.14 -9.28
N ASP A 187 -16.73 16.99 -10.47
CA ASP A 187 -17.81 17.86 -10.97
C ASP A 187 -19.18 17.19 -10.74
N PHE A 188 -19.89 17.62 -9.72
CA PHE A 188 -21.20 17.08 -9.38
C PHE A 188 -22.33 17.48 -10.35
N ARG A 189 -22.17 18.55 -11.13
CA ARG A 189 -23.15 18.97 -12.14
C ARG A 189 -23.04 18.08 -13.38
N LYS A 190 -21.81 17.90 -13.86
CA LYS A 190 -21.51 17.02 -15.01
C LYS A 190 -21.51 15.54 -14.61
N ARG A 191 -21.46 15.21 -13.31
CA ARG A 191 -21.26 13.88 -12.76
C ARG A 191 -20.01 13.22 -13.32
N THR A 192 -18.92 13.97 -13.33
CA THR A 192 -17.61 13.55 -13.79
C THR A 192 -16.58 13.64 -12.67
N PHE A 193 -15.55 12.83 -12.80
CA PHE A 193 -14.48 12.76 -11.85
C PHE A 193 -13.15 12.56 -12.59
N ARG A 194 -12.17 13.43 -12.34
CA ARG A 194 -10.83 13.30 -12.89
C ARG A 194 -10.01 12.35 -12.04
N VAL A 195 -9.57 11.25 -12.61
CA VAL A 195 -8.75 10.25 -11.92
C VAL A 195 -7.33 10.24 -12.47
N ARG A 196 -6.36 10.14 -11.55
CA ARG A 196 -4.93 10.10 -11.87
C ARG A 196 -4.44 8.66 -11.77
N GLY A 197 -4.06 8.08 -12.91
CA GLY A 197 -3.40 6.78 -13.00
C GLY A 197 -1.88 6.91 -12.93
N LYS A 198 -1.16 5.78 -13.04
CA LYS A 198 0.31 5.79 -13.00
C LYS A 198 0.97 6.62 -14.11
N ARG A 199 0.33 6.79 -15.28
CA ARG A 199 0.92 7.44 -16.46
C ARG A 199 -0.01 8.41 -17.19
N LYS A 200 -1.33 8.37 -16.93
CA LYS A 200 -2.32 9.18 -17.64
C LYS A 200 -3.45 9.57 -16.69
N GLU A 201 -3.96 10.76 -16.88
CA GLU A 201 -5.23 11.21 -16.29
C GLU A 201 -6.37 10.86 -17.24
N ARG A 202 -7.53 10.58 -16.69
CA ARG A 202 -8.77 10.42 -17.46
C ARG A 202 -9.97 10.91 -16.68
N ILE A 203 -11.02 11.23 -17.41
CA ILE A 203 -12.32 11.55 -16.83
C ILE A 203 -13.14 10.26 -16.75
N VAL A 204 -13.75 10.00 -15.60
CA VAL A 204 -14.71 8.93 -15.40
C VAL A 204 -16.07 9.52 -15.07
N TYR A 205 -17.12 8.74 -15.34
CA TYR A 205 -18.51 9.15 -15.15
C TYR A 205 -19.11 8.37 -13.97
N PHE A 206 -20.03 8.98 -13.26
CA PHE A 206 -20.80 8.32 -12.21
C PHE A 206 -22.26 8.75 -12.22
N GLY A 207 -23.15 7.85 -11.79
CA GLY A 207 -24.59 8.09 -11.81
C GLY A 207 -25.10 8.90 -10.61
N ALA A 208 -26.38 9.23 -10.63
CA ALA A 208 -27.04 10.02 -9.61
C ALA A 208 -26.93 9.40 -8.19
N GLN A 209 -26.99 8.07 -8.07
CA GLN A 209 -26.89 7.39 -6.78
C GLN A 209 -25.51 7.52 -6.14
N ALA A 210 -24.43 7.39 -6.93
CA ALA A 210 -23.07 7.63 -6.46
C ALA A 210 -22.89 9.11 -6.05
N ALA A 211 -23.45 10.04 -6.84
CA ALA A 211 -23.43 11.47 -6.51
C ALA A 211 -24.13 11.76 -5.16
N LYS A 212 -25.29 11.15 -4.92
CA LYS A 212 -26.02 11.28 -3.64
C LYS A 212 -25.19 10.75 -2.47
N SER A 213 -24.63 9.55 -2.60
CA SER A 213 -23.81 8.94 -1.57
C SER A 213 -22.53 9.72 -1.29
N LEU A 214 -21.88 10.28 -2.33
CA LEU A 214 -20.71 11.14 -2.16
C LEU A 214 -21.06 12.46 -1.45
N ARG A 215 -22.12 13.14 -1.84
CA ARG A 215 -22.56 14.39 -1.16
C ARG A 215 -22.85 14.15 0.31
N LEU A 216 -23.57 13.07 0.64
CA LEU A 216 -23.85 12.70 2.02
C LEU A 216 -22.58 12.43 2.83
N TYR A 217 -21.60 11.78 2.23
CA TYR A 217 -20.34 11.48 2.91
C TYR A 217 -19.43 12.72 3.05
N LEU A 218 -19.38 13.55 2.01
CA LEU A 218 -18.52 14.74 2.02
C LEU A 218 -19.03 15.83 2.95
N ASP A 219 -20.35 15.89 3.18
CA ASP A 219 -21.00 16.81 4.13
C ASP A 219 -20.48 18.26 3.99
N GLY A 220 -20.58 18.82 2.78
CA GLY A 220 -20.12 20.17 2.45
C GLY A 220 -18.60 20.33 2.25
N ARG A 221 -17.80 19.32 2.48
CA ARG A 221 -16.33 19.37 2.26
C ARG A 221 -16.01 19.60 0.79
N LYS A 222 -15.19 20.63 0.52
CA LYS A 222 -14.86 21.09 -0.84
C LYS A 222 -13.45 20.74 -1.29
N MET A 223 -12.55 20.34 -0.38
CA MET A 223 -11.13 20.15 -0.65
C MET A 223 -10.56 18.90 0.02
N GLY A 224 -9.40 18.45 -0.47
CA GLY A 224 -8.64 17.34 0.09
C GLY A 224 -9.04 15.97 -0.48
N TYR A 225 -8.41 14.91 0.02
CA TYR A 225 -8.73 13.56 -0.44
C TYR A 225 -10.18 13.17 -0.13
N VAL A 226 -10.85 12.52 -1.08
CA VAL A 226 -12.24 12.03 -0.88
C VAL A 226 -12.28 11.08 0.32
N PHE A 227 -11.40 10.08 0.35
CA PHE A 227 -11.26 9.13 1.46
C PHE A 227 -10.01 9.47 2.26
N GLN A 228 -10.20 10.16 3.37
CA GLN A 228 -9.13 10.64 4.24
C GLN A 228 -8.83 9.66 5.36
N ASP A 229 -7.57 9.64 5.78
CA ASP A 229 -7.12 8.94 6.98
C ASP A 229 -7.56 9.74 8.23
N LYS A 230 -8.24 9.09 9.15
CA LYS A 230 -8.52 9.67 10.46
C LYS A 230 -7.28 9.49 11.32
N ILE A 231 -6.70 10.63 11.73
CA ILE A 231 -5.61 10.61 12.68
C ILE A 231 -6.15 10.66 14.07
N GLU A 232 -6.54 9.76 14.75
CA GLU A 232 -6.98 9.76 16.13
C GLU A 232 -8.37 10.40 16.35
N SER A 233 -9.38 9.57 16.43
CA SER A 233 -10.57 9.88 17.21
C SER A 233 -10.25 9.55 18.67
N GLN A 234 -9.66 10.46 19.41
CA GLN A 234 -9.67 10.31 20.85
C GLN A 234 -11.06 10.72 21.35
N LYS A 235 -11.80 9.73 21.76
CA LYS A 235 -13.08 9.93 22.46
C LYS A 235 -12.87 10.43 23.89
N GLY A 236 -11.76 11.01 24.26
CA GLY A 236 -11.47 11.24 25.65
C GLY A 236 -11.76 9.99 26.53
N TYR A 237 -11.17 9.85 27.63
CA TYR A 237 -11.40 8.72 28.52
C TYR A 237 -11.52 9.20 29.96
N ILE A 238 -12.28 8.45 30.78
CA ILE A 238 -12.44 8.74 32.18
C ILE A 238 -11.53 7.80 32.97
N THR A 239 -10.74 8.38 33.88
CA THR A 239 -9.93 7.65 34.84
C THR A 239 -10.41 7.91 36.26
N TYR A 240 -10.22 6.95 37.12
CA TYR A 240 -10.33 7.11 38.56
C TYR A 240 -8.96 7.43 39.14
N TYR A 241 -8.79 8.63 39.70
CA TYR A 241 -7.53 9.05 40.27
C TYR A 241 -7.77 9.92 41.54
N LYS A 242 -7.04 9.66 42.62
CA LYS A 242 -7.16 10.39 43.90
C LYS A 242 -8.60 10.59 44.37
N LYS A 243 -9.38 9.51 44.41
CA LYS A 243 -10.79 9.51 44.84
C LYS A 243 -11.71 10.41 44.01
N ALA A 244 -11.41 10.64 42.74
CA ALA A 244 -12.20 11.43 41.83
C ALA A 244 -12.31 10.81 40.41
N TRP A 245 -13.41 11.08 39.72
CA TRP A 245 -13.54 10.83 38.29
C TRP A 245 -12.89 12.00 37.52
N ILE A 246 -11.91 11.67 36.69
CA ILE A 246 -11.18 12.64 35.86
C ILE A 246 -11.42 12.29 34.38
N GLY A 247 -11.97 13.24 33.64
CA GLY A 247 -12.07 13.18 32.19
C GLY A 247 -10.78 13.69 31.56
N ASN A 248 -10.19 12.90 30.67
CA ASN A 248 -8.92 13.24 30.00
C ASN A 248 -9.16 13.28 28.49
N TRP A 249 -8.61 14.30 27.82
CA TRP A 249 -8.68 14.41 26.36
C TRP A 249 -7.47 15.15 25.79
N LYS A 250 -7.31 15.11 24.47
CA LYS A 250 -6.38 15.97 23.76
C LYS A 250 -7.14 16.99 22.92
N ASP A 251 -6.77 18.25 23.03
CA ASP A 251 -7.29 19.30 22.15
C ASP A 251 -6.32 19.54 21.00
N TYR A 252 -6.82 19.44 19.77
CA TYR A 252 -6.02 19.62 18.57
C TYR A 252 -6.17 21.02 17.95
N ARG A 253 -7.03 21.89 18.48
CA ARG A 253 -7.21 23.27 17.99
C ARG A 253 -5.96 24.13 18.16
N THR A 254 -5.12 23.79 19.14
CA THR A 254 -3.92 24.57 19.49
C THR A 254 -2.77 24.45 18.47
N GLY A 255 -2.91 23.63 17.43
CA GLY A 255 -1.88 23.43 16.41
C GLY A 255 -0.63 22.64 16.87
N LYS A 256 -0.51 22.30 18.16
CA LYS A 256 0.62 21.51 18.68
C LYS A 256 0.62 20.11 18.08
N LYS A 257 1.79 19.66 17.60
CA LYS A 257 1.98 18.30 17.09
C LYS A 257 1.67 17.29 18.22
N GLY A 258 0.63 16.46 18.03
CA GLY A 258 0.20 15.47 19.03
C GLY A 258 -0.95 15.93 19.95
N GLY A 259 -1.47 17.16 19.78
CA GLY A 259 -2.54 17.75 20.58
C GLY A 259 -2.10 18.15 22.00
N GLU A 260 -2.84 19.04 22.61
CA GLU A 260 -2.64 19.45 23.99
C GLU A 260 -3.44 18.59 24.95
N LYS A 261 -2.81 18.04 25.98
CA LYS A 261 -3.48 17.17 26.97
C LYS A 261 -4.23 18.04 27.96
N HIS A 262 -5.48 17.74 28.16
CA HIS A 262 -6.35 18.38 29.15
C HIS A 262 -6.99 17.35 30.06
N SER A 263 -7.35 17.78 31.26
CA SER A 263 -8.13 16.98 32.20
C SER A 263 -9.20 17.82 32.86
N LYS A 264 -10.32 17.18 33.23
CA LYS A 264 -11.44 17.82 33.92
C LYS A 264 -11.89 16.94 35.07
N TRP A 265 -12.00 17.52 36.23
CA TRP A 265 -12.65 16.90 37.36
C TRP A 265 -14.15 16.75 37.10
N LEU A 266 -14.71 15.57 37.35
CA LEU A 266 -16.10 15.21 37.01
C LEU A 266 -16.94 14.89 38.25
N GLY A 267 -16.32 14.70 39.39
CA GLY A 267 -17.01 14.45 40.66
C GLY A 267 -16.36 13.32 41.48
N ASN A 268 -16.80 13.23 42.73
CA ASN A 268 -16.38 12.17 43.64
C ASN A 268 -17.25 10.90 43.40
N PRO A 269 -16.68 9.69 43.36
CA PRO A 269 -17.43 8.46 43.18
C PRO A 269 -18.51 8.18 44.20
N SER A 270 -18.42 8.74 45.42
CA SER A 270 -19.49 8.66 46.43
C SER A 270 -20.73 9.43 46.04
N GLN A 271 -20.62 10.42 45.14
CA GLN A 271 -21.72 11.31 44.73
C GLN A 271 -22.10 11.15 43.25
N VAL A 272 -21.18 10.65 42.44
CA VAL A 272 -21.32 10.58 40.98
C VAL A 272 -20.94 9.18 40.51
N SER A 273 -21.91 8.46 39.95
CA SER A 273 -21.63 7.15 39.34
C SER A 273 -20.74 7.28 38.11
N ARG A 274 -20.07 6.19 37.73
CA ARG A 274 -19.25 6.17 36.50
C ARG A 274 -20.05 6.55 35.26
N ALA A 275 -21.32 6.12 35.16
CA ALA A 275 -22.19 6.42 34.04
C ALA A 275 -22.53 7.93 33.99
N GLU A 276 -22.78 8.53 35.16
CA GLU A 276 -23.04 9.98 35.26
C GLU A 276 -21.78 10.79 34.95
N ALA A 277 -20.59 10.37 35.41
CA ALA A 277 -19.35 10.99 35.05
C ALA A 277 -19.09 10.97 33.51
N HIS A 278 -19.44 9.86 32.83
CA HIS A 278 -19.42 9.81 31.38
C HIS A 278 -20.37 10.79 30.71
N ARG A 279 -21.60 10.94 31.21
CA ARG A 279 -22.58 11.92 30.69
C ARG A 279 -22.09 13.35 30.89
N ARG A 280 -21.55 13.68 32.07
CA ARG A 280 -20.98 15.00 32.37
C ARG A 280 -19.79 15.32 31.48
N PHE A 281 -18.90 14.33 31.25
CA PHE A 281 -17.75 14.51 30.41
C PHE A 281 -18.14 14.74 28.95
N LYS A 282 -19.06 13.93 28.43
CA LYS A 282 -19.58 14.09 27.07
C LYS A 282 -20.19 15.48 26.87
N ARG A 283 -21.07 15.91 27.77
CA ARG A 283 -21.68 17.24 27.74
C ARG A 283 -20.65 18.36 27.83
N TYR A 284 -19.62 18.20 28.68
CA TYR A 284 -18.53 19.16 28.78
C TYR A 284 -17.77 19.30 27.46
N LEU A 285 -17.40 18.20 26.81
CA LEU A 285 -16.68 18.21 25.52
C LEU A 285 -17.53 18.84 24.40
N GLU A 286 -18.81 18.53 24.36
CA GLU A 286 -19.79 19.14 23.43
C GLU A 286 -19.89 20.64 23.62
N ASN A 287 -20.07 21.12 24.86
CA ASN A 287 -20.19 22.54 25.19
C ASN A 287 -18.89 23.32 24.87
N GLN A 288 -17.76 22.73 25.07
CA GLN A 288 -16.46 23.34 24.73
C GLN A 288 -16.13 23.29 23.24
N ARG A 289 -16.97 22.66 22.41
CA ARG A 289 -16.70 22.39 20.97
C ARG A 289 -15.32 21.84 20.74
N VAL A 290 -14.86 20.94 21.63
CA VAL A 290 -13.53 20.34 21.53
C VAL A 290 -13.47 19.48 20.27
N ASP A 291 -12.56 19.80 19.37
CA ASP A 291 -12.33 18.97 18.20
C ASP A 291 -11.49 17.75 18.59
N LEU A 292 -12.17 16.65 18.85
CA LEU A 292 -11.57 15.34 19.18
C LEU A 292 -11.14 14.56 17.94
N ILE A 293 -11.44 15.06 16.75
CA ILE A 293 -11.16 14.38 15.48
C ILE A 293 -10.27 15.28 14.64
N ARG A 294 -8.99 14.94 14.57
CA ARG A 294 -8.08 15.55 13.61
C ARG A 294 -8.13 14.79 12.29
N TYR A 295 -8.64 15.43 11.24
CA TYR A 295 -8.42 14.97 9.87
C TYR A 295 -7.08 15.50 9.37
N LYS A 296 -6.26 14.66 8.74
CA LYS A 296 -5.14 15.13 7.89
C LYS A 296 -5.69 15.24 6.46
N PRO A 297 -6.08 16.43 5.99
CA PRO A 297 -6.63 16.58 4.65
C PRO A 297 -5.64 16.12 3.57
N ASP A 298 -4.33 16.14 3.87
CA ASP A 298 -3.27 15.80 2.93
C ASP A 298 -2.87 14.31 2.93
N ARG A 299 -3.53 13.46 3.72
CA ARG A 299 -3.23 12.03 3.76
C ARG A 299 -4.42 11.18 3.35
N PRO A 300 -4.31 10.46 2.20
CA PRO A 300 -5.36 9.56 1.77
C PRO A 300 -5.41 8.32 2.67
N LEU A 301 -6.60 7.77 2.86
CA LEU A 301 -6.80 6.52 3.59
C LEU A 301 -5.91 5.41 3.04
N HIS A 302 -5.32 4.60 3.90
CA HIS A 302 -4.41 3.55 3.46
C HIS A 302 -5.15 2.52 2.58
N ARG A 303 -4.44 1.98 1.58
CA ARG A 303 -5.00 1.01 0.62
C ARG A 303 -5.59 -0.23 1.31
N SER A 304 -4.92 -0.73 2.35
CA SER A 304 -5.41 -1.89 3.11
C SER A 304 -6.71 -1.58 3.84
N ALA A 305 -6.88 -0.37 4.39
CA ALA A 305 -8.10 0.04 5.06
C ALA A 305 -9.30 0.08 4.08
N LEU A 306 -9.12 0.66 2.89
CA LEU A 306 -10.15 0.65 1.84
C LEU A 306 -10.48 -0.78 1.39
N THR A 307 -9.47 -1.63 1.24
CA THR A 307 -9.67 -3.05 0.89
C THR A 307 -10.42 -3.79 2.00
N PHE A 308 -10.07 -3.54 3.25
CA PHE A 308 -10.72 -4.13 4.42
C PHE A 308 -12.20 -3.75 4.48
N VAL A 309 -12.54 -2.47 4.28
CA VAL A 309 -13.93 -2.01 4.23
C VAL A 309 -14.74 -2.78 3.19
N VAL A 310 -14.24 -2.91 1.96
CA VAL A 310 -14.96 -3.61 0.89
C VAL A 310 -15.16 -5.10 1.25
N ARG A 311 -14.14 -5.77 1.79
CA ARG A 311 -14.22 -7.17 2.19
C ARG A 311 -15.19 -7.37 3.35
N GLU A 312 -15.12 -6.52 4.36
CA GLU A 312 -15.98 -6.60 5.53
C GLU A 312 -17.47 -6.40 5.18
N ILE A 313 -17.78 -5.46 4.28
CA ILE A 313 -19.14 -5.29 3.78
C ILE A 313 -19.59 -6.53 2.99
N GLY A 314 -18.72 -7.13 2.16
CA GLY A 314 -19.00 -8.37 1.45
C GLY A 314 -19.33 -9.53 2.40
N ARG A 315 -18.56 -9.67 3.48
CA ARG A 315 -18.79 -10.67 4.53
C ARG A 315 -20.13 -10.44 5.26
N ARG A 316 -20.40 -9.20 5.69
CA ARG A 316 -21.66 -8.81 6.36
C ARG A 316 -22.88 -9.00 5.46
N ALA A 317 -22.72 -8.75 4.15
CA ALA A 317 -23.76 -8.99 3.16
C ALA A 317 -23.95 -10.47 2.82
N ARG A 318 -23.15 -11.39 3.36
CA ARG A 318 -23.14 -12.82 3.05
C ARG A 318 -23.00 -13.10 1.53
N ILE A 319 -22.15 -12.30 0.86
CA ILE A 319 -21.84 -12.47 -0.58
C ILE A 319 -20.52 -13.22 -0.77
N GLY A 320 -19.71 -13.31 0.30
CA GLY A 320 -18.38 -13.94 0.27
C GLY A 320 -17.25 -12.93 0.11
N ASN A 321 -16.16 -13.35 -0.52
CA ASN A 321 -14.95 -12.53 -0.65
C ASN A 321 -15.09 -11.47 -1.75
N VAL A 322 -15.62 -10.32 -1.40
CA VAL A 322 -15.72 -9.17 -2.31
C VAL A 322 -14.45 -8.32 -2.22
N SER A 323 -13.88 -7.99 -3.36
CA SER A 323 -12.72 -7.09 -3.44
C SER A 323 -12.99 -5.91 -4.39
N PRO A 324 -12.21 -4.82 -4.33
CA PRO A 324 -12.33 -3.73 -5.30
C PRO A 324 -12.19 -4.18 -6.76
N HIS A 325 -11.37 -5.21 -7.02
CA HIS A 325 -11.25 -5.79 -8.37
C HIS A 325 -12.51 -6.52 -8.82
N VAL A 326 -13.21 -7.18 -7.90
CA VAL A 326 -14.51 -7.83 -8.20
C VAL A 326 -15.54 -6.77 -8.58
N LEU A 327 -15.63 -5.65 -7.88
CA LEU A 327 -16.53 -4.54 -8.23
C LEU A 327 -16.23 -3.96 -9.62
N ARG A 328 -14.93 -3.75 -9.91
CA ARG A 328 -14.50 -3.30 -11.25
C ARG A 328 -14.80 -4.32 -12.34
N HIS A 329 -14.62 -5.61 -12.07
CA HIS A 329 -15.00 -6.67 -13.00
C HIS A 329 -16.51 -6.71 -13.23
N SER A 330 -17.31 -6.59 -12.16
CA SER A 330 -18.78 -6.52 -12.26
C SER A 330 -19.26 -5.29 -13.05
N PHE A 331 -18.60 -4.14 -12.90
CA PHE A 331 -18.85 -2.95 -13.73
C PHE A 331 -18.66 -3.28 -15.22
N ALA A 332 -17.51 -3.87 -15.59
CA ALA A 332 -17.21 -4.21 -16.98
C ALA A 332 -18.20 -5.24 -17.54
N THR A 333 -18.48 -6.30 -16.78
CA THR A 333 -19.40 -7.37 -17.17
C THR A 333 -20.81 -6.83 -17.38
N HIS A 334 -21.33 -6.01 -16.47
CA HIS A 334 -22.70 -5.47 -16.61
C HIS A 334 -22.84 -4.49 -17.77
N LEU A 335 -21.79 -3.74 -18.12
CA LEU A 335 -21.80 -2.91 -19.33
C LEU A 335 -21.82 -3.80 -20.58
N LEU A 336 -21.00 -4.84 -20.62
CA LEU A 336 -20.93 -5.78 -21.76
C LEU A 336 -22.23 -6.54 -21.94
N GLU A 337 -22.83 -7.07 -20.87
CA GLU A 337 -24.12 -7.78 -20.88
C GLU A 337 -25.26 -6.89 -21.39
N ARG A 338 -25.15 -5.58 -21.26
CA ARG A 338 -26.10 -4.61 -21.78
C ARG A 338 -25.81 -4.13 -23.20
N GLY A 339 -24.78 -4.71 -23.84
CA GLY A 339 -24.45 -4.43 -25.22
C GLY A 339 -23.52 -3.23 -25.43
N ALA A 340 -22.81 -2.79 -24.39
CA ALA A 340 -21.79 -1.77 -24.56
C ALA A 340 -20.59 -2.30 -25.36
N ASP A 341 -20.07 -1.47 -26.25
CA ASP A 341 -18.89 -1.81 -27.04
C ASP A 341 -17.66 -2.04 -26.14
N ILE A 342 -16.92 -3.10 -26.43
CA ILE A 342 -15.77 -3.52 -25.61
C ILE A 342 -14.65 -2.47 -25.60
N ARG A 343 -14.47 -1.70 -26.68
CA ARG A 343 -13.47 -0.64 -26.76
C ARG A 343 -13.87 0.53 -25.88
N ALA A 344 -15.16 0.89 -25.86
CA ALA A 344 -15.67 1.92 -24.95
C ALA A 344 -15.52 1.50 -23.48
N ILE A 345 -15.73 0.21 -23.15
CA ILE A 345 -15.48 -0.32 -21.81
C ILE A 345 -14.00 -0.26 -21.45
N GLN A 346 -13.09 -0.60 -22.37
CA GLN A 346 -11.65 -0.51 -22.15
C GLN A 346 -11.20 0.92 -21.90
N GLU A 347 -11.74 1.89 -22.59
CA GLU A 347 -11.44 3.32 -22.39
C GLU A 347 -11.99 3.81 -21.05
N LEU A 348 -13.23 3.48 -20.68
CA LEU A 348 -13.78 3.76 -19.34
C LEU A 348 -12.89 3.19 -18.23
N LEU A 349 -12.38 1.99 -18.42
CA LEU A 349 -11.50 1.35 -17.46
C LEU A 349 -10.07 1.88 -17.47
N GLY A 350 -9.63 2.56 -18.52
CA GLY A 350 -8.25 3.05 -18.68
C GLY A 350 -7.27 1.88 -18.79
N HIS A 351 -7.49 0.94 -19.69
CA HIS A 351 -6.54 -0.11 -20.01
C HIS A 351 -5.42 0.45 -20.86
N ALA A 352 -4.17 0.36 -20.39
CA ALA A 352 -2.99 0.96 -21.02
C ALA A 352 -2.43 0.13 -22.19
N TYR A 353 -2.88 -1.09 -22.37
CA TYR A 353 -2.34 -2.00 -23.38
C TYR A 353 -3.46 -2.53 -24.29
N LEU A 354 -3.41 -2.04 -25.50
CA LEU A 354 -3.83 -2.78 -26.67
C LEU A 354 -2.53 -3.36 -27.24
N THR A 355 -2.40 -4.66 -27.17
CA THR A 355 -1.38 -5.38 -27.91
C THR A 355 -1.61 -5.15 -29.40
N SER A 356 -0.58 -4.63 -30.08
CA SER A 356 -0.36 -4.52 -31.52
C SER A 356 -1.21 -3.51 -32.33
N THR A 357 -0.48 -2.57 -32.87
CA THR A 357 -0.53 -2.03 -34.26
C THR A 357 -1.93 -1.95 -34.90
N GLN A 358 -2.81 -1.07 -34.40
CA GLN A 358 -3.84 -0.46 -35.22
C GLN A 358 -3.99 1.01 -34.83
N VAL A 359 -3.97 1.86 -35.85
CA VAL A 359 -4.22 3.31 -35.79
C VAL A 359 -5.57 3.52 -35.11
N TYR A 360 -5.56 3.97 -33.85
CA TYR A 360 -6.77 4.23 -33.09
C TYR A 360 -7.35 5.59 -33.47
N THR A 361 -8.49 5.58 -34.09
CA THR A 361 -9.45 6.67 -33.96
C THR A 361 -9.80 6.78 -32.47
N ARG A 362 -9.38 7.87 -31.82
CA ARG A 362 -9.77 8.18 -30.43
C ARG A 362 -11.29 8.24 -30.36
N ILE A 363 -11.91 7.33 -29.61
CA ILE A 363 -13.33 7.42 -29.31
C ILE A 363 -13.54 8.77 -28.64
N SER A 364 -14.46 9.59 -29.18
CA SER A 364 -14.70 10.92 -28.62
C SER A 364 -15.24 10.80 -27.17
N ASN A 365 -14.90 11.76 -26.32
CA ASN A 365 -15.41 11.80 -24.94
C ASN A 365 -16.95 11.74 -24.88
N ASN A 366 -17.63 12.21 -25.92
CA ASN A 366 -19.09 12.14 -26.04
C ASN A 366 -19.58 10.71 -26.24
N ALA A 367 -18.91 9.89 -27.06
CA ALA A 367 -19.26 8.48 -27.28
C ALA A 367 -19.05 7.65 -25.98
N VAL A 368 -17.96 7.89 -25.26
CA VAL A 368 -17.70 7.25 -23.96
C VAL A 368 -18.76 7.61 -22.92
N LYS A 369 -19.15 8.89 -22.87
CA LYS A 369 -20.23 9.37 -21.98
C LYS A 369 -21.58 8.80 -22.35
N SER A 370 -21.93 8.72 -23.64
CA SER A 370 -23.20 8.13 -24.11
C SER A 370 -23.27 6.63 -23.80
N THR A 371 -22.17 5.91 -24.01
CA THR A 371 -22.06 4.48 -23.64
C THR A 371 -22.29 4.27 -22.15
N PHE A 372 -21.67 5.09 -21.29
CA PHE A 372 -21.91 5.00 -19.85
C PHE A 372 -23.40 5.25 -19.51
N LYS A 373 -23.98 6.34 -20.03
CA LYS A 373 -25.38 6.67 -19.76
C LYS A 373 -26.36 5.60 -20.21
N LYS A 374 -26.12 5.02 -21.40
CA LYS A 374 -27.04 4.03 -22.00
C LYS A 374 -26.95 2.66 -21.32
N PHE A 375 -25.74 2.24 -20.92
CA PHE A 375 -25.49 0.85 -20.56
C PHE A 375 -25.17 0.61 -19.08
N HIS A 376 -24.78 1.65 -18.31
CA HIS A 376 -24.50 1.43 -16.90
C HIS A 376 -25.78 1.33 -16.05
N PRO A 377 -25.95 0.28 -15.20
CA PRO A 377 -27.18 0.02 -14.45
C PRO A 377 -27.58 1.12 -13.45
N ARG A 378 -26.66 2.02 -13.11
CA ARG A 378 -26.82 3.09 -12.10
C ARG A 378 -26.39 4.46 -12.65
N ALA A 379 -26.47 4.68 -13.96
CA ALA A 379 -26.16 5.94 -14.64
C ALA A 379 -27.04 7.11 -14.18
#